data_979b78fd0a6fa300c561a4ce57b48d5d
#
_entry.id   979b78fd0a6fa300c561a4ce57b48d5d
#
_cell.length_a   1.000
_cell.length_b   1.000
_cell.length_c   1.000
_cell.angle_alpha   90.00
_cell.angle_beta   90.00
_cell.angle_gamma   90.00
#
_symmetry.space_group_name_H-M   'P 1'
#
loop_
_entity.id
_entity.type
_entity.pdbx_description
1 polymer ?
#
loop_
_entity_poly.entity_id
_entity_poly.type
_entity_poly.pdbx_seq_one_letter_code
_entity_poly.pdbx_strand_id
1 'polypeptide(L)'
;MAFVHLHNHTEYSLLDGATKVYDMVKRAADLGMPAVAITDHGVMSGVPELADACDKVKAETGTWVKPIFGCEIYFTTDSSLKKEGKQKLHHMILLAKNNTGYHNIVKLVSESHVDNFYYRPRTTFEMLEKYSEGVIATSACIAGIIPRCVDAGKIDEAIEWAKKLSALYEPGDFYIELQDQGITSDAGKTQRELNQQLTEIANHLGLKTIATNDFHYLVQEDAQAQDVMLCIGTNQTINQEKRFKFPNDQF
;
A
#
# COMPACT_ATOMS: atom_id res chain seq x y z
N MET A 1 -16.52 16.47 -3.35
CA MET A 1 -15.32 15.83 -3.90
C MET A 1 -15.53 14.33 -3.81
N ALA A 2 -15.35 13.57 -4.87
CA ALA A 2 -15.46 12.13 -4.81
C ALA A 2 -14.15 11.55 -4.20
N PHE A 3 -14.26 10.55 -3.33
CA PHE A 3 -13.12 9.83 -2.78
C PHE A 3 -12.60 8.82 -3.82
N VAL A 4 -11.29 8.52 -3.79
CA VAL A 4 -10.65 7.49 -4.61
C VAL A 4 -9.77 6.65 -3.71
N HIS A 5 -10.00 5.34 -3.69
CA HIS A 5 -9.11 4.42 -2.98
C HIS A 5 -7.81 4.23 -3.76
N LEU A 6 -6.68 4.59 -3.15
CA LEU A 6 -5.33 4.54 -3.75
C LEU A 6 -4.38 3.57 -3.05
N HIS A 7 -4.83 2.94 -1.95
CA HIS A 7 -4.12 1.90 -1.23
C HIS A 7 -5.13 0.82 -0.84
N ASN A 8 -5.08 -0.32 -1.49
CA ASN A 8 -6.03 -1.43 -1.30
C ASN A 8 -5.48 -2.75 -1.80
N HIS A 9 -6.01 -3.81 -1.20
CA HIS A 9 -5.58 -5.18 -1.43
C HIS A 9 -6.72 -6.01 -2.00
N THR A 10 -6.39 -6.80 -3.02
CA THR A 10 -7.31 -7.71 -3.68
C THR A 10 -6.95 -9.17 -3.37
N GLU A 11 -7.68 -10.11 -3.95
CA GLU A 11 -7.35 -11.53 -3.89
C GLU A 11 -5.94 -11.90 -4.40
N TYR A 12 -5.25 -10.96 -5.06
CA TYR A 12 -3.85 -11.11 -5.47
C TYR A 12 -2.85 -10.78 -4.34
N SER A 13 -3.29 -10.12 -3.26
CA SER A 13 -2.60 -10.09 -1.97
C SER A 13 -2.89 -11.40 -1.24
N LEU A 14 -2.18 -12.47 -1.66
CA LEU A 14 -2.48 -13.84 -1.25
C LEU A 14 -2.51 -13.98 0.27
N LEU A 15 -3.63 -14.54 0.77
CA LEU A 15 -3.86 -14.91 2.18
C LEU A 15 -4.10 -13.74 3.16
N ASP A 16 -4.31 -12.52 2.65
CA ASP A 16 -4.79 -11.39 3.47
C ASP A 16 -5.78 -10.48 2.75
N GLY A 17 -5.78 -10.43 1.41
CA GLY A 17 -6.78 -9.71 0.62
C GLY A 17 -7.97 -10.57 0.25
N ALA A 18 -9.18 -10.20 0.67
CA ALA A 18 -10.43 -10.92 0.37
C ALA A 18 -11.27 -10.25 -0.73
N THR A 19 -10.86 -9.09 -1.22
CA THR A 19 -11.60 -8.32 -2.23
C THR A 19 -11.42 -8.88 -3.63
N LYS A 20 -12.53 -9.24 -4.30
CA LYS A 20 -12.51 -9.59 -5.72
C LYS A 20 -12.35 -8.33 -6.57
N VAL A 21 -11.47 -8.38 -7.57
CA VAL A 21 -11.18 -7.22 -8.44
C VAL A 21 -12.44 -6.67 -9.11
N TYR A 22 -13.26 -7.53 -9.71
CA TYR A 22 -14.51 -7.09 -10.35
C TYR A 22 -15.47 -6.43 -9.36
N ASP A 23 -15.66 -7.03 -8.17
CA ASP A 23 -16.58 -6.50 -7.15
C ASP A 23 -16.10 -5.16 -6.60
N MET A 24 -14.78 -4.95 -6.48
CA MET A 24 -14.17 -3.68 -6.12
C MET A 24 -14.52 -2.57 -7.13
N VAL A 25 -14.35 -2.84 -8.42
CA VAL A 25 -14.65 -1.87 -9.48
C VAL A 25 -16.15 -1.56 -9.51
N LYS A 26 -16.99 -2.60 -9.41
CA LYS A 26 -18.45 -2.43 -9.35
C LYS A 26 -18.86 -1.59 -8.15
N ARG A 27 -18.31 -1.86 -6.97
CA ARG A 27 -18.58 -1.09 -5.75
C ARG A 27 -18.13 0.36 -5.89
N ALA A 28 -16.97 0.61 -6.49
CA ALA A 28 -16.51 1.97 -6.78
C ALA A 28 -17.47 2.72 -7.70
N ALA A 29 -17.99 2.05 -8.73
CA ALA A 29 -19.02 2.63 -9.62
C ALA A 29 -20.32 2.94 -8.88
N ASP A 30 -20.83 2.01 -8.05
CA ASP A 30 -22.04 2.17 -7.26
C ASP A 30 -21.94 3.35 -6.26
N LEU A 31 -20.73 3.60 -5.73
CA LEU A 31 -20.43 4.71 -4.84
C LEU A 31 -20.09 6.03 -5.57
N GLY A 32 -20.11 6.04 -6.90
CA GLY A 32 -19.78 7.22 -7.72
C GLY A 32 -18.31 7.63 -7.65
N MET A 33 -17.41 6.71 -7.38
CA MET A 33 -15.97 6.96 -7.38
C MET A 33 -15.47 7.03 -8.84
N PRO A 34 -14.69 8.08 -9.21
CA PRO A 34 -14.21 8.21 -10.58
C PRO A 34 -13.05 7.29 -10.94
N ALA A 35 -12.40 6.69 -9.95
CA ALA A 35 -11.23 5.83 -10.12
C ALA A 35 -11.07 4.88 -8.93
N VAL A 36 -10.28 3.81 -9.12
CA VAL A 36 -9.83 2.91 -8.05
C VAL A 36 -8.44 2.38 -8.41
N ALA A 37 -7.57 2.24 -7.41
CA ALA A 37 -6.26 1.63 -7.61
C ALA A 37 -6.28 0.13 -7.31
N ILE A 38 -5.20 -0.54 -7.70
CA ILE A 38 -4.78 -1.85 -7.20
C ILE A 38 -3.35 -1.72 -6.69
N THR A 39 -3.09 -2.12 -5.45
CA THR A 39 -1.78 -1.98 -4.79
C THR A 39 -1.43 -3.21 -3.97
N ASP A 40 -1.60 -4.38 -4.56
CA ASP A 40 -1.34 -5.66 -3.91
C ASP A 40 0.10 -5.80 -3.42
N HIS A 41 0.29 -6.64 -2.39
CA HIS A 41 1.57 -6.88 -1.72
C HIS A 41 2.63 -7.47 -2.65
N GLY A 42 3.56 -6.64 -3.10
CA GLY A 42 4.75 -7.06 -3.87
C GLY A 42 4.45 -7.64 -5.24
N VAL A 43 3.24 -7.51 -5.76
CA VAL A 43 2.85 -8.07 -7.05
C VAL A 43 2.01 -7.10 -7.88
N MET A 44 1.99 -7.29 -9.19
CA MET A 44 1.13 -6.58 -10.14
C MET A 44 0.24 -7.55 -10.95
N SER A 45 0.05 -8.75 -10.44
CA SER A 45 -0.67 -9.82 -11.17
C SER A 45 -2.15 -9.50 -11.40
N GLY A 46 -2.78 -8.71 -10.53
CA GLY A 46 -4.17 -8.28 -10.67
C GLY A 46 -4.41 -7.11 -11.64
N VAL A 47 -3.34 -6.47 -12.14
CA VAL A 47 -3.46 -5.29 -13.03
C VAL A 47 -4.24 -5.56 -14.32
N PRO A 48 -4.01 -6.67 -15.05
CA PRO A 48 -4.81 -6.97 -16.26
C PRO A 48 -6.29 -7.16 -15.92
N GLU A 49 -6.59 -7.86 -14.81
CA GLU A 49 -7.97 -8.07 -14.39
C GLU A 49 -8.66 -6.77 -13.97
N LEU A 50 -7.94 -5.82 -13.33
CA LEU A 50 -8.49 -4.50 -13.03
C LEU A 50 -8.88 -3.75 -14.31
N ALA A 51 -8.06 -3.78 -15.34
CA ALA A 51 -8.37 -3.14 -16.62
C ALA A 51 -9.63 -3.74 -17.25
N ASP A 52 -9.69 -5.07 -17.34
CA ASP A 52 -10.84 -5.80 -17.88
C ASP A 52 -12.11 -5.56 -17.06
N ALA A 53 -12.01 -5.53 -15.73
CA ALA A 53 -13.13 -5.26 -14.83
C ALA A 53 -13.70 -3.85 -15.02
N CYS A 54 -12.83 -2.84 -15.22
CA CYS A 54 -13.27 -1.47 -15.49
C CYS A 54 -14.03 -1.37 -16.83
N ASP A 55 -13.54 -2.03 -17.87
CA ASP A 55 -14.23 -2.08 -19.18
C ASP A 55 -15.57 -2.82 -19.07
N LYS A 56 -15.62 -3.93 -18.36
CA LYS A 56 -16.83 -4.72 -18.12
C LYS A 56 -17.87 -3.93 -17.34
N VAL A 57 -17.52 -3.29 -16.23
CA VAL A 57 -18.43 -2.47 -15.42
C VAL A 57 -18.97 -1.29 -16.25
N LYS A 58 -18.11 -0.64 -17.05
CA LYS A 58 -18.54 0.40 -17.98
C LYS A 58 -19.58 -0.11 -18.99
N ALA A 59 -19.37 -1.28 -19.57
CA ALA A 59 -20.30 -1.87 -20.53
C ALA A 59 -21.65 -2.22 -19.89
N GLU A 60 -21.64 -2.70 -18.65
CA GLU A 60 -22.85 -3.13 -17.92
C GLU A 60 -23.63 -1.97 -17.32
N THR A 61 -22.97 -0.93 -16.83
CA THR A 61 -23.59 0.14 -16.03
C THR A 61 -23.58 1.51 -16.71
N GLY A 62 -22.77 1.69 -17.76
CA GLY A 62 -22.48 2.99 -18.36
C GLY A 62 -21.53 3.87 -17.56
N THR A 63 -21.12 3.46 -16.35
CA THR A 63 -20.23 4.22 -15.47
C THR A 63 -18.78 3.81 -15.70
N TRP A 64 -17.92 4.78 -16.02
CA TRP A 64 -16.49 4.56 -16.17
C TRP A 64 -15.77 4.80 -14.84
N VAL A 65 -15.13 3.78 -14.32
CA VAL A 65 -14.18 3.88 -13.20
C VAL A 65 -12.78 3.76 -13.79
N LYS A 66 -11.95 4.79 -13.62
CA LYS A 66 -10.57 4.79 -14.13
C LYS A 66 -9.71 3.82 -13.35
N PRO A 67 -9.06 2.82 -13.97
CA PRO A 67 -8.09 1.99 -13.29
C PRO A 67 -6.81 2.78 -12.98
N ILE A 68 -6.26 2.59 -11.78
CA ILE A 68 -4.96 3.11 -11.37
C ILE A 68 -4.09 1.91 -11.00
N PHE A 69 -2.97 1.75 -11.70
CA PHE A 69 -2.08 0.60 -11.55
C PHE A 69 -0.95 0.91 -10.57
N GLY A 70 -0.76 0.05 -9.61
CA GLY A 70 0.28 0.21 -8.59
C GLY A 70 0.65 -1.10 -7.91
N CYS A 71 1.46 -0.96 -6.89
CA CYS A 71 1.93 -2.06 -6.05
C CYS A 71 2.34 -1.53 -4.68
N GLU A 72 2.02 -2.25 -3.63
CA GLU A 72 2.65 -2.06 -2.33
C GLU A 72 3.93 -2.89 -2.28
N ILE A 73 5.07 -2.21 -2.24
CA ILE A 73 6.38 -2.86 -2.24
C ILE A 73 6.93 -3.06 -0.82
N TYR A 74 7.85 -4.00 -0.68
CA TYR A 74 8.60 -4.24 0.56
C TYR A 74 9.97 -3.55 0.48
N PHE A 75 10.04 -2.32 1.00
CA PHE A 75 11.25 -1.52 1.03
C PHE A 75 12.17 -1.96 2.17
N THR A 76 13.47 -2.09 1.89
CA THR A 76 14.51 -2.33 2.89
C THR A 76 15.59 -1.26 2.84
N THR A 77 16.09 -0.87 4.01
CA THR A 77 17.25 0.02 4.14
C THR A 77 18.58 -0.73 4.04
N ASP A 78 18.55 -2.08 4.02
CA ASP A 78 19.73 -2.93 3.87
C ASP A 78 20.00 -3.21 2.38
N SER A 79 20.90 -2.43 1.78
CA SER A 79 21.33 -2.60 0.38
C SER A 79 22.19 -3.86 0.17
N SER A 80 22.71 -4.48 1.23
CA SER A 80 23.51 -5.72 1.10
C SER A 80 22.67 -6.92 0.64
N LEU A 81 21.35 -6.87 0.84
CA LEU A 81 20.38 -7.92 0.48
C LEU A 81 20.77 -9.33 0.93
N LYS A 82 21.55 -9.45 2.01
CA LYS A 82 21.94 -10.75 2.57
C LYS A 82 20.71 -11.62 2.83
N LYS A 83 20.83 -12.91 2.54
CA LYS A 83 19.77 -13.90 2.78
C LYS A 83 19.96 -14.56 4.14
N GLU A 84 20.12 -13.75 5.19
CA GLU A 84 20.37 -14.20 6.57
C GLU A 84 19.65 -13.30 7.58
N GLY A 85 19.20 -13.88 8.67
CA GLY A 85 18.56 -13.15 9.75
C GLY A 85 17.18 -12.60 9.40
N LYS A 86 16.55 -11.93 10.37
CA LYS A 86 15.26 -11.27 10.21
C LYS A 86 15.50 -9.83 9.73
N GLN A 87 15.13 -9.54 8.50
CA GLN A 87 15.23 -8.20 7.95
C GLN A 87 13.98 -7.37 8.26
N LYS A 88 14.19 -6.09 8.50
CA LYS A 88 13.11 -5.13 8.67
C LYS A 88 12.67 -4.65 7.29
N LEU A 89 11.44 -4.95 6.94
CA LEU A 89 10.81 -4.50 5.71
C LEU A 89 9.78 -3.41 6.02
N HIS A 90 9.69 -2.44 5.14
CA HIS A 90 8.76 -1.33 5.23
C HIS A 90 7.86 -1.32 4.00
N HIS A 91 6.60 -0.93 4.18
CA HIS A 91 5.70 -0.77 3.06
C HIS A 91 5.89 0.59 2.37
N MET A 92 5.65 0.63 1.09
CA MET A 92 5.62 1.86 0.29
C MET A 92 4.70 1.61 -0.91
N ILE A 93 3.81 2.57 -1.20
CA ILE A 93 2.92 2.47 -2.35
C ILE A 93 3.57 3.15 -3.54
N LEU A 94 3.57 2.45 -4.68
CA LEU A 94 3.95 2.99 -5.98
C LEU A 94 2.75 2.95 -6.92
N LEU A 95 2.44 4.06 -7.57
CA LEU A 95 1.35 4.19 -8.55
C LEU A 95 1.91 4.66 -9.89
N ALA A 96 1.45 4.08 -10.97
CA ALA A 96 1.84 4.48 -12.31
C ALA A 96 1.19 5.82 -12.71
N LYS A 97 1.98 6.86 -12.92
CA LYS A 97 1.54 8.16 -13.43
C LYS A 97 1.26 8.12 -14.94
N ASN A 98 2.04 7.30 -15.65
CA ASN A 98 1.99 7.11 -17.09
C ASN A 98 2.57 5.75 -17.50
N ASN A 99 2.66 5.46 -18.80
CA ASN A 99 3.19 4.19 -19.31
C ASN A 99 4.65 3.94 -18.90
N THR A 100 5.49 4.98 -18.83
CA THR A 100 6.88 4.84 -18.34
C THR A 100 6.87 4.33 -16.90
N GLY A 101 6.10 4.98 -16.03
CA GLY A 101 5.95 4.59 -14.62
C GLY A 101 5.39 3.17 -14.47
N TYR A 102 4.38 2.79 -15.28
CA TYR A 102 3.88 1.43 -15.29
C TYR A 102 4.99 0.40 -15.58
N HIS A 103 5.75 0.61 -16.66
CA HIS A 103 6.86 -0.29 -17.00
C HIS A 103 7.98 -0.28 -15.96
N ASN A 104 8.23 0.87 -15.31
CA ASN A 104 9.22 0.97 -14.26
C ASN A 104 8.79 0.20 -13.00
N ILE A 105 7.53 0.28 -12.58
CA ILE A 105 7.02 -0.53 -11.46
C ILE A 105 7.08 -2.03 -11.81
N VAL A 106 6.70 -2.43 -13.01
CA VAL A 106 6.81 -3.83 -13.46
C VAL A 106 8.27 -4.33 -13.38
N LYS A 107 9.24 -3.54 -13.84
CA LYS A 107 10.67 -3.90 -13.77
C LYS A 107 11.16 -3.99 -12.32
N LEU A 108 10.79 -3.02 -11.47
CA LEU A 108 11.15 -3.00 -10.06
C LEU A 108 10.60 -4.24 -9.33
N VAL A 109 9.31 -4.55 -9.52
CA VAL A 109 8.67 -5.73 -8.94
C VAL A 109 9.32 -7.01 -9.46
N SER A 110 9.63 -7.10 -10.76
CA SER A 110 10.30 -8.26 -11.35
C SER A 110 11.70 -8.46 -10.75
N GLU A 111 12.52 -7.39 -10.67
CA GLU A 111 13.86 -7.44 -10.07
C GLU A 111 13.79 -7.84 -8.58
N SER A 112 12.79 -7.35 -7.85
CA SER A 112 12.61 -7.71 -6.44
C SER A 112 12.29 -9.20 -6.23
N HIS A 113 11.61 -9.84 -7.19
CA HIS A 113 11.30 -11.28 -7.15
C HIS A 113 12.44 -12.14 -7.66
N VAL A 114 13.08 -11.77 -8.77
CA VAL A 114 14.08 -12.61 -9.43
C VAL A 114 15.41 -12.55 -8.68
N ASP A 115 15.86 -11.34 -8.32
CA ASP A 115 17.21 -11.13 -7.80
C ASP A 115 17.23 -10.98 -6.28
N ASN A 116 16.20 -10.36 -5.71
CA ASN A 116 16.24 -9.85 -4.33
C ASN A 116 15.25 -10.56 -3.38
N PHE A 117 14.67 -11.67 -3.79
CA PHE A 117 13.71 -12.41 -2.97
C PHE A 117 14.38 -13.11 -1.78
N TYR A 118 13.86 -12.82 -0.57
CA TYR A 118 14.15 -13.56 0.64
C TYR A 118 12.96 -13.44 1.60
N TYR A 119 12.13 -14.46 1.68
CA TYR A 119 10.80 -14.51 2.29
C TYR A 119 9.79 -13.53 1.67
N ARG A 120 10.22 -12.37 1.21
CA ARG A 120 9.45 -11.35 0.51
C ARG A 120 10.28 -10.75 -0.64
N PRO A 121 9.65 -10.22 -1.69
CA PRO A 121 10.36 -9.49 -2.74
C PRO A 121 10.84 -8.14 -2.19
N ARG A 122 12.16 -7.94 -2.10
CA ARG A 122 12.75 -6.78 -1.44
C ARG A 122 13.15 -5.70 -2.44
N THR A 123 12.84 -4.46 -2.12
CA THR A 123 13.22 -3.29 -2.89
C THR A 123 14.20 -2.43 -2.09
N THR A 124 15.34 -2.07 -2.67
CA THR A 124 16.32 -1.16 -2.06
C THR A 124 16.12 0.29 -2.50
N PHE A 125 16.84 1.22 -1.88
CA PHE A 125 16.81 2.63 -2.26
C PHE A 125 17.31 2.84 -3.70
N GLU A 126 18.37 2.14 -4.09
CA GLU A 126 18.95 2.20 -5.43
C GLU A 126 17.97 1.72 -6.51
N MET A 127 17.14 0.73 -6.21
CA MET A 127 16.07 0.30 -7.12
C MET A 127 14.97 1.35 -7.25
N LEU A 128 14.58 2.00 -6.13
CA LEU A 128 13.63 3.11 -6.19
C LEU A 128 14.16 4.24 -7.07
N GLU A 129 15.43 4.64 -6.89
CA GLU A 129 16.08 5.66 -7.71
C GLU A 129 16.08 5.27 -9.20
N LYS A 130 16.48 4.04 -9.51
CA LYS A 130 16.56 3.51 -10.89
C LYS A 130 15.21 3.52 -11.62
N TYR A 131 14.10 3.34 -10.92
CA TYR A 131 12.77 3.13 -11.49
C TYR A 131 11.74 4.21 -11.08
N SER A 132 12.19 5.38 -10.64
CA SER A 132 11.32 6.46 -10.15
C SER A 132 10.56 7.22 -11.23
N GLU A 133 11.08 7.27 -12.47
CA GLU A 133 10.50 8.06 -13.55
C GLU A 133 9.06 7.64 -13.86
N GLY A 134 8.14 8.61 -13.86
CA GLY A 134 6.72 8.40 -14.16
C GLY A 134 5.95 7.68 -13.06
N VAL A 135 6.50 7.61 -11.83
CA VAL A 135 5.91 6.96 -10.67
C VAL A 135 5.47 8.01 -9.66
N ILE A 136 4.29 7.82 -9.07
CA ILE A 136 3.82 8.51 -7.87
C ILE A 136 4.03 7.56 -6.69
N ALA A 137 4.53 8.09 -5.56
CA ALA A 137 4.76 7.27 -4.39
C ALA A 137 4.11 7.84 -3.13
N THR A 138 3.83 6.98 -2.15
CA THR A 138 3.35 7.41 -0.83
C THR A 138 4.16 6.77 0.31
N SER A 139 4.05 7.35 1.51
CA SER A 139 4.69 6.82 2.72
C SER A 139 4.07 5.52 3.22
N ALA A 140 3.02 5.02 2.58
CA ALA A 140 2.20 3.86 2.96
C ALA A 140 1.56 3.95 4.36
N CYS A 141 1.07 2.81 4.85
CA CYS A 141 0.41 2.64 6.14
C CYS A 141 1.39 2.73 7.34
N ILE A 142 0.93 2.35 8.52
CA ILE A 142 1.74 2.29 9.75
C ILE A 142 3.02 1.43 9.60
N ALA A 143 3.06 0.51 8.61
CA ALA A 143 4.21 -0.30 8.31
C ALA A 143 5.27 0.41 7.44
N GLY A 144 5.00 1.62 6.92
CA GLY A 144 5.95 2.45 6.19
C GLY A 144 7.12 2.92 7.05
N ILE A 145 8.25 3.29 6.41
CA ILE A 145 9.46 3.71 7.15
C ILE A 145 9.23 5.02 7.90
N ILE A 146 8.57 5.99 7.28
CA ILE A 146 8.28 7.30 7.89
C ILE A 146 7.32 7.16 9.07
N PRO A 147 6.13 6.53 8.93
CA PRO A 147 5.23 6.30 10.06
C PRO A 147 5.86 5.51 11.21
N ARG A 148 6.69 4.50 10.92
CA ARG A 148 7.42 3.75 11.97
C ARG A 148 8.45 4.59 12.72
N CYS A 149 9.12 5.52 12.06
CA CYS A 149 10.02 6.46 12.74
C CYS A 149 9.23 7.40 13.65
N VAL A 150 8.08 7.91 13.17
CA VAL A 150 7.17 8.75 13.97
C VAL A 150 6.64 7.97 15.18
N ASP A 151 6.20 6.72 14.99
CA ASP A 151 5.72 5.88 16.08
C ASP A 151 6.79 5.66 17.15
N ALA A 152 8.03 5.43 16.74
CA ALA A 152 9.18 5.27 17.63
C ALA A 152 9.68 6.58 18.26
N GLY A 153 9.03 7.73 18.00
CA GLY A 153 9.44 9.05 18.51
C GLY A 153 10.69 9.63 17.84
N LYS A 154 11.13 9.06 16.72
CA LYS A 154 12.33 9.46 15.97
C LYS A 154 11.98 10.45 14.86
N ILE A 155 11.54 11.65 15.23
CA ILE A 155 11.00 12.63 14.28
C ILE A 155 12.06 13.10 13.26
N ASP A 156 13.29 13.37 13.70
CA ASP A 156 14.37 13.79 12.80
C ASP A 156 14.68 12.70 11.75
N GLU A 157 14.69 11.42 12.15
CA GLU A 157 14.87 10.30 11.21
C GLU A 157 13.69 10.20 10.23
N ALA A 158 12.46 10.44 10.67
CA ALA A 158 11.29 10.50 9.81
C ALA A 158 11.39 11.62 8.76
N ILE A 159 11.82 12.81 9.18
CA ILE A 159 12.05 13.95 8.28
C ILE A 159 13.13 13.63 7.24
N GLU A 160 14.25 13.03 7.66
CA GLU A 160 15.32 12.65 6.73
C GLU A 160 14.86 11.60 5.70
N TRP A 161 14.08 10.61 6.12
CA TRP A 161 13.50 9.64 5.18
C TRP A 161 12.49 10.29 4.23
N ALA A 162 11.64 11.19 4.72
CA ALA A 162 10.69 11.92 3.89
C ALA A 162 11.40 12.77 2.82
N LYS A 163 12.50 13.46 3.19
CA LYS A 163 13.35 14.20 2.24
C LYS A 163 13.99 13.27 1.20
N LYS A 164 14.62 12.19 1.64
CA LYS A 164 15.32 11.24 0.75
C LYS A 164 14.35 10.60 -0.25
N LEU A 165 13.21 10.11 0.22
CA LEU A 165 12.24 9.44 -0.63
C LEU A 165 11.54 10.43 -1.57
N SER A 166 11.13 11.60 -1.10
CA SER A 166 10.48 12.61 -1.95
C SER A 166 11.39 13.14 -3.06
N ALA A 167 12.70 13.18 -2.82
CA ALA A 167 13.68 13.64 -3.82
C ALA A 167 13.85 12.68 -5.02
N LEU A 168 13.37 11.44 -4.93
CA LEU A 168 13.41 10.47 -6.03
C LEU A 168 12.34 10.72 -7.11
N TYR A 169 11.29 11.45 -6.78
CA TYR A 169 10.10 11.63 -7.62
C TYR A 169 9.98 13.08 -8.08
N GLU A 170 9.22 13.30 -9.15
CA GLU A 170 8.90 14.65 -9.62
C GLU A 170 8.22 15.48 -8.51
N PRO A 171 8.44 16.81 -8.48
CA PRO A 171 7.81 17.66 -7.48
C PRO A 171 6.29 17.49 -7.44
N GLY A 172 5.77 17.04 -6.30
CA GLY A 172 4.35 16.77 -6.09
C GLY A 172 3.89 15.35 -6.39
N ASP A 173 4.80 14.43 -6.72
CA ASP A 173 4.52 13.01 -6.96
C ASP A 173 4.90 12.11 -5.75
N PHE A 174 5.29 12.70 -4.62
CA PHE A 174 5.43 11.98 -3.34
C PHE A 174 4.44 12.55 -2.32
N TYR A 175 3.72 11.65 -1.64
CA TYR A 175 2.69 12.00 -0.66
C TYR A 175 2.95 11.37 0.70
N ILE A 176 2.66 12.10 1.75
CA ILE A 176 2.52 11.51 3.09
C ILE A 176 1.11 10.96 3.22
N GLU A 177 1.01 9.66 3.48
CA GLU A 177 -0.24 8.95 3.58
C GLU A 177 -0.80 8.99 5.01
N LEU A 178 -2.08 9.24 5.13
CA LEU A 178 -2.82 9.33 6.39
C LEU A 178 -3.95 8.29 6.37
N GLN A 179 -4.07 7.51 7.44
CA GLN A 179 -5.09 6.47 7.60
C GLN A 179 -5.75 6.59 8.98
N ASP A 180 -7.03 6.23 9.08
CA ASP A 180 -7.75 6.21 10.36
C ASP A 180 -8.74 5.03 10.41
N GLN A 181 -8.24 3.82 10.65
CA GLN A 181 -9.04 2.64 10.93
C GLN A 181 -9.28 2.42 12.44
N GLY A 182 -8.96 3.39 13.28
CA GLY A 182 -9.14 3.30 14.71
C GLY A 182 -8.15 2.36 15.42
N ILE A 183 -6.98 2.11 14.82
CA ILE A 183 -5.95 1.27 15.44
C ILE A 183 -5.00 2.07 16.33
N THR A 184 -4.39 1.35 17.26
CA THR A 184 -3.30 1.85 18.11
C THR A 184 -2.02 1.12 17.73
N SER A 185 -0.92 1.85 17.59
CA SER A 185 0.38 1.32 17.26
C SER A 185 1.00 0.48 18.38
N ASP A 186 2.08 -0.25 18.07
CA ASP A 186 2.86 -1.00 19.05
C ASP A 186 3.45 -0.10 20.16
N ALA A 187 3.72 1.18 19.86
CA ALA A 187 4.19 2.16 20.85
C ALA A 187 3.04 2.83 21.64
N GLY A 188 1.79 2.43 21.39
CA GLY A 188 0.61 2.91 22.10
C GLY A 188 0.03 4.22 21.57
N LYS A 189 0.49 4.71 20.40
CA LYS A 189 -0.09 5.89 19.75
C LYS A 189 -1.29 5.52 18.89
N THR A 190 -2.34 6.32 18.94
CA THR A 190 -3.47 6.22 18.00
C THR A 190 -3.05 6.66 16.59
N GLN A 191 -3.73 6.17 15.56
CA GLN A 191 -3.50 6.66 14.18
C GLN A 191 -3.70 8.18 14.06
N ARG A 192 -4.62 8.76 14.82
CA ARG A 192 -4.83 10.22 14.83
C ARG A 192 -3.64 11.00 15.37
N GLU A 193 -3.00 10.51 16.42
CA GLU A 193 -1.75 11.11 16.94
C GLU A 193 -0.61 10.95 15.94
N LEU A 194 -0.49 9.80 15.27
CA LEU A 194 0.47 9.60 14.18
C LEU A 194 0.18 10.54 13.01
N ASN A 195 -1.07 10.64 12.57
CA ASN A 195 -1.49 11.51 11.47
C ASN A 195 -1.19 12.99 11.74
N GLN A 196 -1.34 13.44 12.98
CA GLN A 196 -0.96 14.82 13.36
C GLN A 196 0.53 15.05 13.11
N GLN A 197 1.39 14.18 13.62
CA GLN A 197 2.85 14.28 13.44
C GLN A 197 3.28 14.13 11.98
N LEU A 198 2.65 13.21 11.23
CA LEU A 198 2.89 13.04 9.79
C LEU A 198 2.48 14.28 9.00
N THR A 199 1.37 14.93 9.37
CA THR A 199 0.93 16.19 8.76
C THR A 199 1.90 17.35 9.06
N GLU A 200 2.42 17.42 10.28
CA GLU A 200 3.45 18.40 10.66
C GLU A 200 4.72 18.22 9.82
N ILE A 201 5.19 16.97 9.62
CA ILE A 201 6.33 16.65 8.74
C ILE A 201 6.03 17.06 7.29
N ALA A 202 4.83 16.71 6.78
CA ALA A 202 4.44 17.08 5.42
C ALA A 202 4.47 18.61 5.22
N ASN A 203 3.88 19.37 6.15
CA ASN A 203 3.87 20.83 6.11
C ASN A 203 5.27 21.42 6.20
N HIS A 204 6.14 20.88 7.08
CA HIS A 204 7.53 21.34 7.22
C HIS A 204 8.32 21.18 5.92
N LEU A 205 8.05 20.12 5.15
CA LEU A 205 8.76 19.81 3.90
C LEU A 205 8.03 20.31 2.63
N GLY A 206 6.85 20.91 2.76
CA GLY A 206 6.02 21.32 1.60
C GLY A 206 5.46 20.13 0.81
N LEU A 207 5.36 18.96 1.44
CA LEU A 207 4.78 17.76 0.84
C LEU A 207 3.24 17.76 1.00
N LYS A 208 2.56 17.11 0.06
CA LYS A 208 1.12 16.92 0.14
C LYS A 208 0.79 15.70 0.98
N THR A 209 -0.39 15.72 1.61
CA THR A 209 -0.97 14.56 2.28
C THR A 209 -2.06 13.92 1.42
N ILE A 210 -2.29 12.62 1.62
CA ILE A 210 -3.36 11.86 0.99
C ILE A 210 -4.02 10.96 2.02
N ALA A 211 -5.34 10.86 1.98
CA ALA A 211 -6.09 9.92 2.82
C ALA A 211 -6.34 8.62 2.06
N THR A 212 -6.05 7.48 2.69
CA THR A 212 -6.32 6.14 2.17
C THR A 212 -6.95 5.26 3.25
N ASN A 213 -7.41 4.08 2.88
CA ASN A 213 -8.05 3.16 3.83
C ASN A 213 -7.34 1.82 3.96
N ASP A 214 -6.43 1.47 3.05
CA ASP A 214 -5.69 0.19 3.12
C ASP A 214 -6.64 -1.01 3.30
N PHE A 215 -7.74 -1.03 2.52
CA PHE A 215 -8.76 -2.05 2.71
C PHE A 215 -8.31 -3.41 2.18
N HIS A 216 -8.68 -4.46 2.90
CA HIS A 216 -8.38 -5.85 2.59
C HIS A 216 -9.63 -6.68 2.30
N TYR A 217 -10.81 -6.09 2.49
CA TYR A 217 -12.12 -6.68 2.16
C TYR A 217 -13.10 -5.57 1.75
N LEU A 218 -14.17 -5.95 1.07
CA LEU A 218 -15.04 -5.00 0.37
C LEU A 218 -16.13 -4.38 1.26
N VAL A 219 -16.66 -5.17 2.18
CA VAL A 219 -17.71 -4.76 3.12
C VAL A 219 -17.41 -5.33 4.51
N GLN A 220 -17.94 -4.69 5.55
CA GLN A 220 -17.66 -5.04 6.94
C GLN A 220 -17.96 -6.51 7.27
N GLU A 221 -18.97 -7.08 6.62
CA GLU A 221 -19.37 -8.48 6.81
C GLU A 221 -18.30 -9.47 6.34
N ASP A 222 -17.39 -9.06 5.44
CA ASP A 222 -16.29 -9.89 4.94
C ASP A 222 -15.13 -10.02 5.93
N ALA A 223 -15.09 -9.21 6.99
CA ALA A 223 -14.01 -9.21 7.99
C ALA A 223 -13.76 -10.61 8.58
N GLN A 224 -14.82 -11.40 8.80
CA GLN A 224 -14.67 -12.76 9.32
C GLN A 224 -14.01 -13.71 8.30
N ALA A 225 -14.34 -13.57 7.03
CA ALA A 225 -13.73 -14.37 5.95
C ALA A 225 -12.24 -14.01 5.80
N GLN A 226 -11.91 -12.73 5.85
CA GLN A 226 -10.53 -12.24 5.81
C GLN A 226 -9.72 -12.75 7.02
N ASP A 227 -10.28 -12.77 8.22
CA ASP A 227 -9.62 -13.32 9.41
C ASP A 227 -9.30 -14.82 9.29
N VAL A 228 -10.16 -15.59 8.61
CA VAL A 228 -9.88 -17.00 8.27
C VAL A 228 -8.71 -17.11 7.29
N MET A 229 -8.65 -16.23 6.28
CA MET A 229 -7.52 -16.17 5.32
C MET A 229 -6.20 -15.88 6.04
N LEU A 230 -6.18 -14.93 6.98
CA LEU A 230 -5.01 -14.66 7.83
C LEU A 230 -4.56 -15.88 8.63
N CYS A 231 -5.52 -16.66 9.16
CA CYS A 231 -5.19 -17.91 9.85
C CYS A 231 -4.50 -18.91 8.93
N ILE A 232 -4.97 -19.07 7.68
CA ILE A 232 -4.33 -19.93 6.68
C ILE A 232 -2.93 -19.41 6.36
N GLY A 233 -2.78 -18.10 6.09
CA GLY A 233 -1.51 -17.47 5.73
C GLY A 233 -0.45 -17.53 6.82
N THR A 234 -0.86 -17.55 8.08
CA THR A 234 0.03 -17.60 9.25
C THR A 234 0.17 -18.99 9.87
N ASN A 235 -0.47 -20.01 9.26
CA ASN A 235 -0.54 -21.39 9.78
C ASN A 235 -1.06 -21.45 11.23
N GLN A 236 -2.14 -20.69 11.48
CA GLN A 236 -2.79 -20.59 12.79
C GLN A 236 -4.27 -21.01 12.66
N THR A 237 -4.94 -21.15 13.79
CA THR A 237 -6.38 -21.45 13.83
C THR A 237 -7.15 -20.29 14.43
N ILE A 238 -8.42 -20.14 14.02
CA ILE A 238 -9.29 -19.04 14.46
C ILE A 238 -9.45 -18.96 15.99
N ASN A 239 -9.33 -20.11 16.69
CA ASN A 239 -9.50 -20.21 18.13
C ASN A 239 -8.21 -19.94 18.93
N GLN A 240 -7.07 -19.71 18.27
CA GLN A 240 -5.84 -19.34 18.96
C GLN A 240 -5.94 -17.93 19.54
N GLU A 241 -5.65 -17.77 20.85
CA GLU A 241 -5.68 -16.47 21.53
C GLU A 241 -4.60 -15.52 21.02
N LYS A 242 -3.37 -16.06 20.85
CA LYS A 242 -2.21 -15.30 20.38
C LYS A 242 -1.95 -15.59 18.91
N ARG A 243 -2.54 -14.82 18.01
CA ARG A 243 -2.33 -14.90 16.58
C ARG A 243 -2.37 -13.51 15.94
N PHE A 244 -1.85 -13.42 14.74
CA PHE A 244 -2.03 -12.21 13.95
C PHE A 244 -3.49 -12.11 13.50
N LYS A 245 -4.10 -10.96 13.73
CA LYS A 245 -5.43 -10.58 13.26
C LYS A 245 -5.52 -9.07 13.17
N PHE A 246 -6.41 -8.57 12.35
CA PHE A 246 -6.73 -7.15 12.38
C PHE A 246 -7.43 -6.79 13.70
N PRO A 247 -7.13 -5.60 14.26
CA PRO A 247 -7.62 -5.25 15.59
C PRO A 247 -9.13 -4.96 15.62
N ASN A 248 -9.73 -4.65 14.48
CA ASN A 248 -11.15 -4.37 14.31
C ASN A 248 -11.61 -4.70 12.88
N ASP A 249 -12.83 -4.35 12.51
CA ASP A 249 -13.51 -4.61 11.24
C ASP A 249 -13.59 -3.35 10.32
N GLN A 250 -12.60 -2.48 10.38
CA GLN A 250 -12.56 -1.20 9.65
C GLN A 250 -11.53 -1.17 8.50
N PHE A 251 -11.10 -2.32 7.98
CA PHE A 251 -10.07 -2.45 6.93
C PHE A 251 -10.62 -2.80 5.56
#